data_1fc25332b51f6a2bb6b8dbd66d9816cf
#
_entry.id   1fc25332b51f6a2bb6b8dbd66d9816cf
#
_cell.length_a   1.000
_cell.length_b   1.000
_cell.length_c   1.000
_cell.angle_alpha   90.00
_cell.angle_beta   90.00
_cell.angle_gamma   90.00
#
_symmetry.space_group_name_H-M   'P 1'
#
loop_
_entity.id
_entity.type
_entity.pdbx_description
1 polymer ?
#
loop_
_entity_poly.entity_id
_entity_poly.type
_entity_poly.pdbx_seq_one_letter_code
_entity_poly.pdbx_strand_id
1 'polypeptide(L)'
;MKAAALMLVCALAARAEDVRVEPRQFSKQGRIFTSLGVTWLERSDYWLNPGLLLSATYYPTERGGPEARLFWFFSSLSDSAQRISSSTGFVPDARQPEALALIGWRQSLTYGKVAIAGTALHFDVQGAAHGGGLFTDRGIAPAFGASAGIVGRLGSHVFAQPDLGLLLSFEQRQKSTAALGFLPVFSLGVDL
;
A
#
# COMPACT_ATOMS: atom_id res chain seq x y z
N MET A 1 -24.86 9.07 12.63
CA MET A 1 -23.54 9.61 12.29
C MET A 1 -22.90 9.03 10.99
N LYS A 2 -23.35 7.91 10.44
CA LYS A 2 -22.77 7.32 9.20
C LYS A 2 -23.23 7.99 7.89
N ALA A 3 -24.38 8.64 7.87
CA ALA A 3 -24.89 9.33 6.67
C ALA A 3 -24.23 10.71 6.39
N ALA A 4 -23.76 11.40 7.43
CA ALA A 4 -23.12 12.72 7.29
C ALA A 4 -21.73 12.64 6.63
N ALA A 5 -20.97 11.55 6.83
CA ALA A 5 -19.67 11.36 6.21
C ALA A 5 -19.78 11.09 4.71
N LEU A 6 -20.82 10.40 4.27
CA LEU A 6 -21.05 10.11 2.85
C LEU A 6 -21.46 11.37 2.08
N MET A 7 -22.24 12.25 2.70
CA MET A 7 -22.63 13.53 2.08
C MET A 7 -21.46 14.52 1.94
N LEU A 8 -20.48 14.47 2.84
CA LEU A 8 -19.30 15.32 2.75
C LEU A 8 -18.41 14.95 1.56
N VAL A 9 -18.28 13.65 1.26
CA VAL A 9 -17.52 13.15 0.10
C VAL A 9 -18.22 13.53 -1.22
N CYS A 10 -19.55 13.49 -1.26
CA CYS A 10 -20.32 13.90 -2.45
C CYS A 10 -20.33 15.41 -2.66
N ALA A 11 -20.30 16.21 -1.60
CA ALA A 11 -20.29 17.69 -1.71
C ALA A 11 -18.95 18.25 -2.21
N LEU A 12 -17.83 17.52 -1.99
CA LEU A 12 -16.52 17.86 -2.56
C LEU A 12 -16.41 17.57 -4.06
N ALA A 13 -17.26 16.71 -4.61
CA ALA A 13 -17.29 16.38 -6.03
C ALA A 13 -18.13 17.35 -6.89
N ALA A 14 -18.91 18.27 -6.28
CA ALA A 14 -19.95 19.04 -6.98
C ALA A 14 -19.54 20.48 -7.37
N ARG A 15 -18.29 20.88 -7.22
CA ARG A 15 -17.79 22.14 -7.81
C ARG A 15 -16.99 21.85 -9.08
N ALA A 16 -17.71 21.58 -10.17
CA ALA A 16 -17.17 21.72 -11.52
C ALA A 16 -17.13 23.23 -11.88
N GLU A 17 -16.17 23.95 -11.35
CA GLU A 17 -15.71 25.20 -11.96
C GLU A 17 -14.94 24.84 -13.24
N ASP A 18 -15.06 25.66 -14.29
CA ASP A 18 -14.39 25.51 -15.59
C ASP A 18 -12.94 25.07 -15.41
N VAL A 19 -12.72 23.75 -15.55
CA VAL A 19 -11.41 23.12 -15.37
C VAL A 19 -10.62 23.47 -16.62
N ARG A 20 -9.86 24.56 -16.55
CA ARG A 20 -8.80 24.83 -17.51
C ARG A 20 -7.85 23.62 -17.46
N VAL A 21 -7.94 22.75 -18.46
CA VAL A 21 -7.12 21.55 -18.57
C VAL A 21 -5.69 22.02 -18.87
N GLU A 22 -4.94 22.32 -17.81
CA GLU A 22 -3.50 22.53 -17.96
C GLU A 22 -2.84 21.18 -18.24
N PRO A 23 -1.88 21.12 -19.18
CA PRO A 23 -1.15 19.90 -19.44
C PRO A 23 -0.51 19.40 -18.14
N ARG A 24 -0.57 18.08 -17.90
CA ARG A 24 0.12 17.46 -16.77
C ARG A 24 1.60 17.79 -16.83
N GLN A 25 2.19 18.28 -15.73
CA GLN A 25 3.62 18.63 -15.71
C GLN A 25 4.54 17.39 -15.79
N PHE A 26 3.99 16.19 -15.54
CA PHE A 26 4.72 14.96 -15.78
C PHE A 26 3.83 13.91 -16.43
N SER A 27 4.36 13.29 -17.49
CA SER A 27 3.74 12.16 -18.16
C SER A 27 4.22 10.87 -17.49
N LYS A 28 3.29 9.95 -17.24
CA LYS A 28 3.58 8.59 -16.77
C LYS A 28 3.65 7.60 -17.92
N GLN A 29 3.01 7.93 -19.05
CA GLN A 29 2.91 7.02 -20.19
C GLN A 29 4.28 6.59 -20.73
N GLY A 30 4.47 5.28 -20.87
CA GLY A 30 5.70 4.66 -21.34
C GLY A 30 6.81 4.59 -20.29
N ARG A 31 6.59 5.02 -19.05
CA ARG A 31 7.61 5.06 -18.00
C ARG A 31 7.45 3.92 -17.00
N ILE A 32 8.58 3.59 -16.37
CA ILE A 32 8.64 2.66 -15.23
C ILE A 32 8.91 3.47 -13.97
N PHE A 33 8.07 3.30 -12.97
CA PHE A 33 8.21 3.89 -11.64
C PHE A 33 8.74 2.82 -10.69
N THR A 34 9.91 3.03 -10.13
CA THR A 34 10.49 2.12 -9.13
C THR A 34 10.58 2.83 -7.79
N SER A 35 10.27 2.15 -6.70
CA SER A 35 10.36 2.73 -5.37
C SER A 35 10.84 1.75 -4.32
N LEU A 36 11.50 2.29 -3.31
CA LEU A 36 11.87 1.65 -2.06
C LEU A 36 11.09 2.31 -0.92
N GLY A 37 10.65 1.53 0.05
CA GLY A 37 9.85 2.05 1.13
C GLY A 37 9.92 1.25 2.41
N VAL A 38 9.30 1.81 3.45
CA VAL A 38 9.08 1.17 4.73
C VAL A 38 7.60 0.84 4.87
N THR A 39 7.31 -0.22 5.60
CA THR A 39 5.96 -0.71 5.82
C THR A 39 5.79 -1.30 7.20
N TRP A 40 4.55 -1.50 7.59
CA TRP A 40 4.16 -2.20 8.79
C TRP A 40 2.93 -3.06 8.48
N LEU A 41 3.03 -4.39 8.65
CA LEU A 41 1.89 -5.26 8.50
C LEU A 41 1.21 -5.51 9.86
N GLU A 42 0.05 -4.90 10.08
CA GLU A 42 -0.78 -5.11 11.26
C GLU A 42 -1.88 -6.13 10.95
N ARG A 43 -1.91 -7.24 11.69
CA ARG A 43 -2.87 -8.33 11.48
C ARG A 43 -3.69 -8.69 12.72
N SER A 44 -3.60 -7.88 13.77
CA SER A 44 -4.24 -8.14 15.07
C SER A 44 -3.89 -9.53 15.63
N ASP A 45 -2.71 -10.01 15.33
CA ASP A 45 -2.14 -11.24 15.85
C ASP A 45 -0.93 -10.93 16.77
N TYR A 46 -0.22 -11.96 17.18
CA TYR A 46 0.87 -11.82 18.16
C TYR A 46 2.17 -11.27 17.57
N TRP A 47 2.21 -11.00 16.27
CA TRP A 47 3.40 -10.60 15.55
C TRP A 47 3.45 -9.10 15.29
N LEU A 48 4.61 -8.51 15.55
CA LEU A 48 4.99 -7.17 15.07
C LEU A 48 5.77 -7.34 13.77
N ASN A 49 5.31 -6.74 12.70
CA ASN A 49 5.85 -7.00 11.36
C ASN A 49 6.27 -5.69 10.66
N PRO A 50 7.31 -4.98 11.16
CA PRO A 50 7.94 -3.94 10.36
C PRO A 50 8.61 -4.55 9.14
N GLY A 51 8.71 -3.77 8.06
CA GLY A 51 9.27 -4.30 6.83
C GLY A 51 9.73 -3.25 5.84
N LEU A 52 10.33 -3.72 4.76
CA LEU A 52 10.76 -2.94 3.61
C LEU A 52 9.92 -3.32 2.39
N LEU A 53 9.74 -2.38 1.49
CA LEU A 53 9.08 -2.56 0.19
C LEU A 53 10.05 -2.22 -0.93
N LEU A 54 10.06 -3.06 -1.96
CA LEU A 54 10.48 -2.74 -3.32
C LEU A 54 9.26 -2.80 -4.23
N SER A 55 9.01 -1.76 -5.03
CA SER A 55 7.93 -1.80 -6.03
C SER A 55 8.41 -1.34 -7.40
N ALA A 56 7.72 -1.84 -8.43
CA ALA A 56 7.88 -1.40 -9.81
C ALA A 56 6.51 -1.33 -10.48
N THR A 57 6.19 -0.20 -11.11
CA THR A 57 4.94 0.03 -11.85
C THR A 57 5.29 0.49 -13.26
N TYR A 58 4.85 -0.21 -14.29
CA TYR A 58 4.94 0.25 -15.66
C TYR A 58 3.62 0.90 -16.08
N TYR A 59 3.67 2.10 -16.62
CA TYR A 59 2.49 2.84 -17.07
C TYR A 59 2.36 2.82 -18.61
N PRO A 60 1.66 1.85 -19.22
CA PRO A 60 1.36 1.88 -20.65
C PRO A 60 0.49 3.07 -21.04
N THR A 61 -0.26 3.62 -20.09
CA THR A 61 -1.12 4.79 -20.25
C THR A 61 -0.95 5.75 -19.08
N GLU A 62 -1.41 7.00 -19.22
CA GLU A 62 -1.45 7.97 -18.11
C GLU A 62 -2.33 7.52 -16.94
N ARG A 63 -3.28 6.61 -17.19
CA ARG A 63 -4.31 6.23 -16.21
C ARG A 63 -3.92 5.07 -15.31
N GLY A 64 -3.03 4.18 -15.75
CA GLY A 64 -2.67 3.04 -14.93
C GLY A 64 -1.80 2.03 -15.64
N GLY A 65 -1.37 1.01 -14.90
CA GLY A 65 -0.53 -0.05 -15.40
C GLY A 65 -0.27 -1.17 -14.41
N PRO A 66 0.39 -2.25 -14.87
CA PRO A 66 0.78 -3.35 -14.03
C PRO A 66 1.80 -2.92 -12.98
N GLU A 67 1.64 -3.44 -11.78
CA GLU A 67 2.51 -3.20 -10.63
C GLU A 67 2.96 -4.52 -10.01
N ALA A 68 4.24 -4.59 -9.66
CA ALA A 68 4.80 -5.65 -8.82
C ALA A 68 5.31 -5.05 -7.52
N ARG A 69 5.04 -5.73 -6.40
CA ARG A 69 5.46 -5.34 -5.05
C ARG A 69 6.11 -6.52 -4.36
N LEU A 70 7.23 -6.27 -3.70
CA LEU A 70 7.94 -7.24 -2.90
C LEU A 70 8.22 -6.64 -1.52
N PHE A 71 7.75 -7.30 -0.49
CA PHE A 71 7.93 -6.92 0.90
C PHE A 71 8.79 -7.91 1.63
N TRP A 72 9.65 -7.43 2.52
CA TRP A 72 10.41 -8.24 3.48
C TRP A 72 10.05 -7.77 4.87
N PHE A 73 9.65 -8.69 5.73
CA PHE A 73 9.23 -8.41 7.09
C PHE A 73 10.30 -8.86 8.09
N PHE A 74 10.52 -8.03 9.11
CA PHE A 74 11.38 -8.32 10.25
C PHE A 74 10.49 -8.66 11.44
N SER A 75 9.78 -9.77 11.35
CA SER A 75 8.74 -10.16 12.28
C SER A 75 9.29 -10.60 13.62
N SER A 76 8.72 -10.09 14.70
CA SER A 76 9.03 -10.48 16.08
C SER A 76 7.74 -10.65 16.88
N LEU A 77 7.78 -11.47 17.93
CA LEU A 77 6.66 -11.57 18.87
C LEU A 77 6.47 -10.25 19.62
N SER A 78 5.23 -9.85 19.83
CA SER A 78 4.92 -8.72 20.70
C SER A 78 5.36 -9.02 22.15
N ASP A 79 5.65 -7.98 22.93
CA ASP A 79 6.08 -8.12 24.33
C ASP A 79 5.13 -8.97 25.17
N SER A 80 3.82 -8.81 24.96
CA SER A 80 2.80 -9.59 25.65
C SER A 80 2.82 -11.07 25.26
N ALA A 81 2.99 -11.35 23.96
CA ALA A 81 3.09 -12.72 23.45
C ALA A 81 4.39 -13.40 23.93
N GLN A 82 5.49 -12.67 23.96
CA GLN A 82 6.77 -13.16 24.43
C GLN A 82 6.73 -13.54 25.93
N ARG A 83 6.09 -12.73 26.77
CA ARG A 83 5.89 -13.02 28.20
C ARG A 83 5.02 -14.27 28.40
N ILE A 84 3.91 -14.40 27.66
CA ILE A 84 3.05 -15.58 27.73
C ILE A 84 3.80 -16.82 27.27
N SER A 85 4.50 -16.75 26.13
CA SER A 85 5.28 -17.85 25.59
C SER A 85 6.36 -18.33 26.55
N SER A 86 7.10 -17.40 27.18
CA SER A 86 8.17 -17.73 28.14
C SER A 86 7.65 -18.34 29.45
N SER A 87 6.44 -17.95 29.89
CA SER A 87 5.85 -18.46 31.15
C SER A 87 5.04 -19.73 31.00
N THR A 88 4.43 -19.98 29.85
CA THR A 88 3.51 -21.10 29.63
C THR A 88 3.95 -22.08 28.55
N GLY A 89 5.00 -21.78 27.77
CA GLY A 89 5.39 -22.53 26.59
C GLY A 89 4.39 -22.40 25.41
N PHE A 90 3.45 -21.46 25.47
CA PHE A 90 2.45 -21.26 24.43
C PHE A 90 3.11 -20.76 23.14
N VAL A 91 2.81 -21.42 22.02
CA VAL A 91 3.22 -21.00 20.67
C VAL A 91 1.98 -20.44 19.95
N PRO A 92 2.04 -19.19 19.42
CA PRO A 92 0.92 -18.64 18.67
C PRO A 92 0.55 -19.51 17.46
N ASP A 93 -0.75 -19.68 17.21
CA ASP A 93 -1.25 -20.34 16.01
C ASP A 93 -1.05 -19.49 14.74
N ALA A 94 -0.84 -18.19 14.90
CA ALA A 94 -0.56 -17.27 13.81
C ALA A 94 0.83 -17.50 13.22
N ARG A 95 0.90 -17.61 11.88
CA ARG A 95 2.14 -17.79 11.16
C ARG A 95 2.97 -16.51 11.14
N GLN A 96 4.28 -16.64 11.27
CA GLN A 96 5.21 -15.52 11.18
C GLN A 96 5.38 -15.10 9.72
N PRO A 97 5.05 -13.83 9.34
CA PRO A 97 5.33 -13.32 8.01
C PRO A 97 6.83 -13.10 7.81
N GLU A 98 7.35 -13.51 6.66
CA GLU A 98 8.75 -13.31 6.26
C GLU A 98 8.84 -12.40 5.05
N ALA A 99 8.03 -12.68 4.01
CA ALA A 99 7.98 -11.90 2.78
C ALA A 99 6.57 -11.92 2.17
N LEU A 100 6.27 -10.95 1.30
CA LEU A 100 5.03 -10.89 0.56
C LEU A 100 5.34 -10.46 -0.87
N ALA A 101 4.97 -11.27 -1.85
CA ALA A 101 5.10 -10.95 -3.26
C ALA A 101 3.71 -10.77 -3.88
N LEU A 102 3.48 -9.60 -4.46
CA LEU A 102 2.21 -9.21 -5.06
C LEU A 102 2.43 -8.72 -6.49
N ILE A 103 1.52 -9.08 -7.36
CA ILE A 103 1.39 -8.52 -8.71
C ILE A 103 -0.04 -8.07 -8.91
N GLY A 104 -0.25 -6.97 -9.64
CA GLY A 104 -1.58 -6.43 -9.84
C GLY A 104 -1.62 -5.24 -10.77
N TRP A 105 -2.62 -4.40 -10.56
CA TRP A 105 -2.87 -3.21 -11.35
C TRP A 105 -3.02 -1.98 -10.47
N ARG A 106 -2.31 -0.90 -10.83
CA ARG A 106 -2.42 0.42 -10.21
C ARG A 106 -3.14 1.36 -11.15
N GLN A 107 -4.15 2.06 -10.64
CA GLN A 107 -5.02 2.97 -11.37
C GLN A 107 -4.93 4.37 -10.79
N SER A 108 -4.67 5.36 -11.64
CA SER A 108 -4.82 6.78 -11.31
C SER A 108 -6.30 7.14 -11.25
N LEU A 109 -6.75 7.66 -10.13
CA LEU A 109 -8.14 8.04 -9.87
C LEU A 109 -8.35 9.51 -10.16
N THR A 110 -7.45 10.38 -9.65
CA THR A 110 -7.51 11.80 -9.89
C THR A 110 -6.14 12.44 -9.77
N TYR A 111 -5.90 13.45 -10.58
CA TYR A 111 -4.70 14.28 -10.58
C TYR A 111 -5.04 15.66 -10.02
N GLY A 112 -4.17 16.18 -9.18
CA GLY A 112 -4.36 17.48 -8.56
C GLY A 112 -3.05 18.26 -8.42
N LYS A 113 -3.20 19.54 -8.08
CA LYS A 113 -2.08 20.40 -7.68
C LYS A 113 -2.48 21.21 -6.43
N VAL A 114 -1.53 21.36 -5.54
CA VAL A 114 -1.69 22.16 -4.31
C VAL A 114 -0.55 23.15 -4.24
N ALA A 115 -0.85 24.40 -3.95
CA ALA A 115 0.16 25.44 -3.72
C ALA A 115 0.63 25.40 -2.26
N ILE A 116 1.91 25.08 -2.03
CA ILE A 116 2.53 25.09 -0.71
C ILE A 116 3.71 26.06 -0.75
N ALA A 117 3.68 27.07 0.09
CA ALA A 117 4.74 28.10 0.19
C ALA A 117 5.16 28.68 -1.17
N GLY A 118 4.19 28.95 -2.07
CA GLY A 118 4.44 29.51 -3.40
C GLY A 118 4.91 28.52 -4.46
N THR A 119 5.08 27.25 -4.11
CA THR A 119 5.43 26.18 -5.06
C THR A 119 4.22 25.29 -5.31
N ALA A 120 3.94 24.97 -6.58
CA ALA A 120 2.88 24.04 -6.95
C ALA A 120 3.39 22.59 -6.79
N LEU A 121 2.85 21.87 -5.81
CA LEU A 121 3.07 20.44 -5.65
C LEU A 121 2.03 19.68 -6.47
N HIS A 122 2.47 18.89 -7.42
CA HIS A 122 1.62 18.03 -8.24
C HIS A 122 1.49 16.66 -7.57
N PHE A 123 0.26 16.15 -7.50
CA PHE A 123 -0.02 14.85 -6.92
C PHE A 123 -1.03 14.07 -7.73
N ASP A 124 -0.99 12.76 -7.59
CA ASP A 124 -1.89 11.82 -8.24
C ASP A 124 -2.43 10.85 -7.20
N VAL A 125 -3.75 10.85 -6.99
CA VAL A 125 -4.41 9.87 -6.12
C VAL A 125 -4.62 8.58 -6.90
N GLN A 126 -4.19 7.48 -6.32
CA GLN A 126 -4.17 6.18 -6.99
C GLN A 126 -4.84 5.11 -6.12
N GLY A 127 -5.43 4.13 -6.79
CA GLY A 127 -5.87 2.89 -6.19
C GLY A 127 -5.16 1.72 -6.84
N ALA A 128 -4.98 0.62 -6.11
CA ALA A 128 -4.41 -0.60 -6.66
C ALA A 128 -5.06 -1.85 -6.10
N ALA A 129 -5.08 -2.92 -6.90
CA ALA A 129 -5.50 -4.24 -6.49
C ALA A 129 -4.46 -5.27 -6.94
N HIS A 130 -4.14 -6.21 -6.05
CA HIS A 130 -3.05 -7.16 -6.23
C HIS A 130 -3.46 -8.57 -5.79
N GLY A 131 -2.82 -9.56 -6.37
CA GLY A 131 -2.83 -10.94 -5.90
C GLY A 131 -1.41 -11.50 -5.83
N GLY A 132 -1.21 -12.49 -4.97
CA GLY A 132 0.10 -13.10 -4.82
C GLY A 132 0.20 -14.06 -3.65
N GLY A 133 1.35 -14.09 -2.99
CA GLY A 133 1.64 -15.00 -1.90
C GLY A 133 2.36 -14.35 -0.72
N LEU A 134 1.88 -14.66 0.47
CA LEU A 134 2.54 -14.37 1.73
C LEU A 134 3.41 -15.56 2.12
N PHE A 135 4.71 -15.36 2.20
CA PHE A 135 5.70 -16.35 2.66
C PHE A 135 5.79 -16.26 4.17
N THR A 136 5.68 -17.39 4.82
CA THR A 136 5.66 -17.51 6.28
C THR A 136 6.60 -18.63 6.72
N ASP A 137 6.90 -18.71 8.01
CA ASP A 137 7.66 -19.78 8.67
C ASP A 137 7.14 -21.21 8.38
N ARG A 138 5.88 -21.34 7.93
CA ARG A 138 5.22 -22.63 7.66
C ARG A 138 4.78 -22.81 6.21
N GLY A 139 5.29 -22.00 5.29
CA GLY A 139 5.01 -22.09 3.87
C GLY A 139 4.31 -20.87 3.28
N ILE A 140 3.78 -21.00 2.06
CA ILE A 140 3.21 -19.92 1.30
C ILE A 140 1.68 -19.91 1.48
N ALA A 141 1.12 -18.73 1.77
CA ALA A 141 -0.31 -18.51 1.85
C ALA A 141 -0.75 -17.59 0.68
N PRO A 142 -1.80 -17.96 -0.08
CA PRO A 142 -2.37 -17.05 -1.06
C PRO A 142 -2.79 -15.73 -0.40
N ALA A 143 -2.51 -14.62 -1.08
CA ALA A 143 -2.78 -13.30 -0.54
C ALA A 143 -3.37 -12.36 -1.61
N PHE A 144 -4.30 -11.51 -1.20
CA PHE A 144 -4.91 -10.46 -2.03
C PHE A 144 -4.79 -9.14 -1.31
N GLY A 145 -4.42 -8.10 -2.04
CA GLY A 145 -4.24 -6.75 -1.51
C GLY A 145 -5.06 -5.73 -2.28
N ALA A 146 -5.53 -4.72 -1.57
CA ALA A 146 -6.06 -3.50 -2.15
C ALA A 146 -5.42 -2.31 -1.44
N SER A 147 -5.07 -1.27 -2.18
CA SER A 147 -4.47 -0.07 -1.59
C SER A 147 -4.97 1.20 -2.25
N ALA A 148 -4.91 2.29 -1.50
CA ALA A 148 -5.12 3.63 -1.98
C ALA A 148 -3.98 4.52 -1.48
N GLY A 149 -3.49 5.42 -2.33
CA GLY A 149 -2.37 6.27 -1.98
C GLY A 149 -2.25 7.49 -2.87
N ILE A 150 -1.22 8.26 -2.61
CA ILE A 150 -0.92 9.50 -3.32
C ILE A 150 0.52 9.43 -3.82
N VAL A 151 0.72 9.71 -5.11
CA VAL A 151 2.06 9.93 -5.67
C VAL A 151 2.28 11.43 -5.73
N GLY A 152 3.21 11.93 -4.94
CA GLY A 152 3.62 13.33 -4.94
C GLY A 152 4.98 13.50 -5.60
N ARG A 153 5.09 14.44 -6.55
CA ARG A 153 6.36 14.69 -7.24
C ARG A 153 7.23 15.64 -6.41
N LEU A 154 8.46 15.21 -6.12
CA LEU A 154 9.44 15.98 -5.37
C LEU A 154 10.50 16.66 -6.26
N GLY A 155 10.64 16.19 -7.51
CA GLY A 155 11.62 16.68 -8.46
C GLY A 155 11.33 16.22 -9.89
N SER A 156 12.30 16.35 -10.80
CA SER A 156 12.12 15.95 -12.20
C SER A 156 11.85 14.45 -12.37
N HIS A 157 12.49 13.61 -11.55
CA HIS A 157 12.39 12.15 -11.62
C HIS A 157 12.13 11.49 -10.27
N VAL A 158 12.02 12.27 -9.19
CA VAL A 158 11.84 11.74 -7.82
C VAL A 158 10.40 11.93 -7.37
N PHE A 159 9.82 10.91 -6.75
CA PHE A 159 8.48 10.98 -6.17
C PHE A 159 8.43 10.36 -4.76
N ALA A 160 7.46 10.78 -3.98
CA ALA A 160 7.07 10.13 -2.72
C ALA A 160 5.69 9.51 -2.89
N GLN A 161 5.49 8.36 -2.28
CA GLN A 161 4.23 7.61 -2.39
C GLN A 161 3.85 7.01 -1.03
N PRO A 162 3.05 7.70 -0.22
CA PRO A 162 2.31 7.09 0.86
C PRO A 162 1.11 6.29 0.31
N ASP A 163 0.98 5.04 0.76
CA ASP A 163 -0.14 4.14 0.45
C ASP A 163 -0.73 3.58 1.74
N LEU A 164 -2.05 3.42 1.79
CA LEU A 164 -2.76 2.65 2.81
C LEU A 164 -3.32 1.39 2.15
N GLY A 165 -2.90 0.24 2.63
CA GLY A 165 -3.29 -1.06 2.07
C GLY A 165 -4.06 -1.92 3.06
N LEU A 166 -4.89 -2.80 2.49
CA LEU A 166 -5.51 -3.93 3.16
C LEU A 166 -4.97 -5.20 2.50
N LEU A 167 -4.65 -6.19 3.33
CA LEU A 167 -4.17 -7.49 2.90
C LEU A 167 -5.09 -8.58 3.44
N LEU A 168 -5.59 -9.42 2.58
CA LEU A 168 -6.31 -10.65 2.93
C LEU A 168 -5.41 -11.83 2.60
N SER A 169 -5.00 -12.60 3.60
CA SER A 169 -4.22 -13.84 3.42
C SER A 169 -5.01 -15.06 3.84
N PHE A 170 -4.82 -16.17 3.11
CA PHE A 170 -5.49 -17.45 3.38
C PHE A 170 -4.48 -18.42 4.00
N GLU A 171 -4.36 -18.33 5.31
CA GLU A 171 -3.47 -19.16 6.10
C GLU A 171 -4.24 -20.33 6.73
N GLN A 172 -3.65 -21.53 6.73
CA GLN A 172 -4.23 -22.65 7.45
C GLN A 172 -3.96 -22.48 8.96
N ARG A 173 -4.93 -21.89 9.67
CA ARG A 173 -4.95 -21.75 11.12
C ARG A 173 -6.00 -22.67 11.74
N GLN A 174 -5.87 -23.01 13.02
CA GLN A 174 -6.84 -23.88 13.70
C GLN A 174 -8.26 -23.31 13.77
N LYS A 175 -8.40 -21.99 13.92
CA LYS A 175 -9.70 -21.31 14.10
C LYS A 175 -10.22 -20.57 12.88
N SER A 176 -9.36 -20.14 11.96
CA SER A 176 -9.78 -19.43 10.76
C SER A 176 -8.78 -19.64 9.64
N THR A 177 -9.29 -19.71 8.40
CA THR A 177 -8.44 -19.82 7.22
C THR A 177 -8.08 -18.46 6.61
N ALA A 178 -8.74 -17.38 7.02
CA ALA A 178 -8.52 -16.04 6.48
C ALA A 178 -8.01 -15.09 7.56
N ALA A 179 -6.99 -14.31 7.24
CA ALA A 179 -6.45 -13.23 8.06
C ALA A 179 -6.50 -11.92 7.29
N LEU A 180 -7.11 -10.91 7.90
CA LEU A 180 -7.10 -9.54 7.38
C LEU A 180 -5.98 -8.76 8.04
N GLY A 181 -5.21 -8.03 7.23
CA GLY A 181 -4.14 -7.15 7.70
C GLY A 181 -4.29 -5.74 7.13
N PHE A 182 -3.78 -4.76 7.88
CA PHE A 182 -3.58 -3.39 7.45
C PHE A 182 -2.11 -3.20 7.09
N LEU A 183 -1.84 -2.59 5.94
CA LEU A 183 -0.49 -2.51 5.36
C LEU A 183 -0.20 -1.06 4.91
N PRO A 184 0.09 -0.14 5.84
CA PRO A 184 0.57 1.19 5.49
C PRO A 184 1.97 1.11 4.90
N VAL A 185 2.22 1.92 3.88
CA VAL A 185 3.50 2.01 3.18
C VAL A 185 3.88 3.47 3.01
N PHE A 186 5.14 3.78 3.19
CA PHE A 186 5.73 5.03 2.73
C PHE A 186 6.95 4.72 1.88
N SER A 187 6.94 5.16 0.62
CA SER A 187 8.03 4.89 -0.31
C SER A 187 8.52 6.15 -1.03
N LEU A 188 9.78 6.12 -1.41
CA LEU A 188 10.44 7.08 -2.28
C LEU A 188 10.89 6.35 -3.53
N GLY A 189 10.76 7.00 -4.69
CA GLY A 189 11.06 6.35 -5.94
C GLY A 189 11.52 7.29 -7.03
N VAL A 190 11.88 6.67 -8.15
CA VAL A 190 12.29 7.35 -9.38
C VAL A 190 11.51 6.81 -10.56
N ASP A 191 11.25 7.68 -11.54
CA ASP A 191 10.71 7.31 -12.84
C ASP A 191 11.84 7.25 -13.88
N LEU A 192 11.80 6.18 -14.68
CA LEU A 192 12.74 5.83 -15.73
C LEU A 192 12.08 5.88 -17.11
#